data_24b474f6ba193432658a96d6b3bd6683
#
_entry.id   24b474f6ba193432658a96d6b3bd6683
#
_cell.length_a   1.000
_cell.length_b   1.000
_cell.length_c   1.000
_cell.angle_alpha   90.00
_cell.angle_beta   90.00
_cell.angle_gamma   90.00
#
_symmetry.space_group_name_H-M   'P 1'
#
loop_
_entity.id
_entity.type
_entity.pdbx_description
1 polymer ?
#
loop_
_entity_poly.entity_id
_entity_poly.type
_entity_poly.pdbx_seq_one_letter_code
_entity_poly.pdbx_strand_id
1 'polypeptide(L)'
;IMRRAKLAGLPDASMGDVLSSVVGPWGSVLVSAGVIISLLGALLAWILLCGETMQVPGEDGTMPKLFGRINKHEAPAPALWITNIVSQICLVMTVLWDGAYLAMATLAAALILVPYLLSAAFALKMVIKGETYENGPRSQRVRDAVVATIATLYGIWLVVAAGADALMLAALLYLPGAAVFVWAKREQRAKRIFKPYEIGVLVLLALISVVAIISIVTGRLSLT
;
A
#
# COMPACT_ATOMS: atom_id res chain seq x y z
N ILE A 1 29.34 6.92 -22.37
CA ILE A 1 28.30 7.48 -21.46
C ILE A 1 27.59 8.57 -22.25
N MET A 2 26.27 8.47 -22.40
CA MET A 2 25.47 9.48 -23.09
C MET A 2 25.58 10.83 -22.40
N ARG A 3 25.72 11.91 -23.19
CA ARG A 3 25.70 13.28 -22.66
C ARG A 3 24.29 13.59 -22.12
N ARG A 4 24.22 14.31 -20.98
CA ARG A 4 22.96 14.69 -20.31
C ARG A 4 21.93 15.36 -21.25
N ALA A 5 22.42 16.18 -22.19
CA ALA A 5 21.60 16.84 -23.23
C ALA A 5 20.93 15.84 -24.20
N LYS A 6 21.58 14.69 -24.48
CA LYS A 6 21.02 13.66 -25.35
C LYS A 6 20.00 12.79 -24.64
N LEU A 7 20.21 12.54 -23.34
CA LEU A 7 19.25 11.88 -22.44
C LEU A 7 17.96 12.71 -22.25
N ALA A 8 18.12 14.02 -22.08
CA ALA A 8 16.98 14.93 -21.88
C ALA A 8 16.09 15.12 -23.14
N GLY A 9 16.59 14.73 -24.32
CA GLY A 9 15.84 14.80 -25.59
C GLY A 9 15.13 13.50 -25.96
N LEU A 10 15.26 12.43 -25.15
CA LEU A 10 14.54 11.17 -25.38
C LEU A 10 13.25 11.20 -24.55
N PRO A 11 12.09 10.94 -25.16
CA PRO A 11 10.80 11.02 -24.46
C PRO A 11 10.69 10.05 -23.28
N ASP A 12 11.37 8.90 -23.32
CA ASP A 12 11.44 7.92 -22.23
C ASP A 12 12.82 7.26 -22.22
N ALA A 13 13.85 8.00 -21.72
CA ALA A 13 15.23 7.50 -21.67
C ALA A 13 15.33 6.24 -20.82
N SER A 14 15.17 5.07 -21.43
CA SER A 14 15.26 3.79 -20.74
C SER A 14 16.72 3.36 -20.54
N MET A 15 16.96 2.50 -19.53
CA MET A 15 18.26 1.88 -19.33
C MET A 15 18.72 1.11 -20.58
N GLY A 16 17.77 0.57 -21.37
CA GLY A 16 18.01 -0.11 -22.63
C GLY A 16 18.65 0.82 -23.67
N ASP A 17 18.16 2.07 -23.80
CA ASP A 17 18.71 3.05 -24.74
C ASP A 17 20.13 3.47 -24.35
N VAL A 18 20.36 3.65 -23.05
CA VAL A 18 21.69 3.95 -22.53
C VAL A 18 22.66 2.82 -22.84
N LEU A 19 22.27 1.56 -22.56
CA LEU A 19 23.16 0.42 -22.80
C LEU A 19 23.37 0.16 -24.30
N SER A 20 22.34 0.33 -25.13
CA SER A 20 22.47 0.20 -26.59
C SER A 20 23.46 1.21 -27.17
N SER A 21 23.57 2.39 -26.58
CA SER A 21 24.53 3.42 -27.02
C SER A 21 25.99 3.08 -26.68
N VAL A 22 26.22 2.16 -25.75
CA VAL A 22 27.57 1.76 -25.28
C VAL A 22 28.03 0.46 -25.92
N VAL A 23 27.18 -0.56 -25.94
CA VAL A 23 27.53 -1.91 -26.37
C VAL A 23 26.81 -2.34 -27.69
N GLY A 24 25.99 -1.47 -28.24
CA GLY A 24 25.23 -1.76 -29.45
C GLY A 24 23.80 -2.30 -29.19
N PRO A 25 23.02 -2.58 -30.26
CA PRO A 25 21.61 -2.93 -30.17
C PRO A 25 21.29 -4.15 -29.27
N TRP A 26 22.21 -5.10 -29.15
CA TRP A 26 22.03 -6.27 -28.30
C TRP A 26 21.95 -5.91 -26.80
N GLY A 27 22.53 -4.79 -26.39
CA GLY A 27 22.45 -4.28 -25.02
C GLY A 27 21.01 -3.93 -24.62
N SER A 28 20.25 -3.34 -25.54
CA SER A 28 18.82 -3.08 -25.32
C SER A 28 18.02 -4.39 -25.15
N VAL A 29 18.30 -5.40 -25.96
CA VAL A 29 17.64 -6.71 -25.85
C VAL A 29 17.92 -7.38 -24.50
N LEU A 30 19.16 -7.33 -24.06
CA LEU A 30 19.57 -7.91 -22.77
C LEU A 30 18.88 -7.23 -21.59
N VAL A 31 18.83 -5.89 -21.58
CA VAL A 31 18.12 -5.12 -20.54
C VAL A 31 16.63 -5.45 -20.58
N SER A 32 16.00 -5.45 -21.75
CA SER A 32 14.58 -5.76 -21.89
C SER A 32 14.23 -7.16 -21.38
N ALA A 33 15.04 -8.16 -21.73
CA ALA A 33 14.86 -9.51 -21.20
C ALA A 33 15.00 -9.57 -19.68
N GLY A 34 16.01 -8.91 -19.11
CA GLY A 34 16.22 -8.82 -17.68
C GLY A 34 15.05 -8.12 -16.96
N VAL A 35 14.55 -7.03 -17.51
CA VAL A 35 13.40 -6.30 -16.99
C VAL A 35 12.14 -7.18 -17.02
N ILE A 36 11.86 -7.89 -18.13
CA ILE A 36 10.71 -8.78 -18.23
C ILE A 36 10.76 -9.88 -17.16
N ILE A 37 11.90 -10.54 -17.00
CA ILE A 37 12.07 -11.59 -15.98
C ILE A 37 11.88 -11.00 -14.57
N SER A 38 12.46 -9.84 -14.30
CA SER A 38 12.32 -9.15 -13.02
C SER A 38 10.87 -8.77 -12.71
N LEU A 39 10.17 -8.20 -13.70
CA LEU A 39 8.76 -7.80 -13.57
C LEU A 39 7.84 -9.01 -13.34
N LEU A 40 8.07 -10.13 -14.04
CA LEU A 40 7.30 -11.35 -13.82
C LEU A 40 7.51 -11.91 -12.41
N GLY A 41 8.75 -11.91 -11.90
CA GLY A 41 9.05 -12.29 -10.52
C GLY A 41 8.39 -11.37 -9.50
N ALA A 42 8.48 -10.06 -9.70
CA ALA A 42 7.84 -9.06 -8.85
C ALA A 42 6.30 -9.21 -8.86
N LEU A 43 5.70 -9.41 -10.04
CA LEU A 43 4.27 -9.61 -10.18
C LEU A 43 3.79 -10.81 -9.36
N LEU A 44 4.49 -11.95 -9.46
CA LEU A 44 4.18 -13.15 -8.68
C LEU A 44 4.24 -12.86 -7.17
N ALA A 45 5.31 -12.21 -6.71
CA ALA A 45 5.48 -11.86 -5.30
C ALA A 45 4.35 -10.94 -4.79
N TRP A 46 3.95 -9.93 -5.57
CA TRP A 46 2.87 -9.02 -5.22
C TRP A 46 1.50 -9.71 -5.22
N ILE A 47 1.23 -10.63 -6.15
CA ILE A 47 -0.03 -11.41 -6.16
C ILE A 47 -0.14 -12.25 -4.88
N LEU A 48 0.92 -12.95 -4.48
CA LEU A 48 0.95 -13.74 -3.25
C LEU A 48 0.77 -12.86 -2.01
N LEU A 49 1.49 -11.75 -1.94
CA LEU A 49 1.40 -10.80 -0.83
C LEU A 49 -0.03 -10.21 -0.70
N CYS A 50 -0.67 -9.85 -1.80
CA CYS A 50 -2.04 -9.34 -1.79
C CYS A 50 -3.04 -10.42 -1.30
N GLY A 51 -2.83 -11.69 -1.69
CA GLY A 51 -3.62 -12.80 -1.19
C GLY A 51 -3.51 -12.96 0.33
N GLU A 52 -2.29 -12.99 0.85
CA GLU A 52 -2.00 -13.15 2.28
C GLU A 52 -2.49 -11.97 3.13
N THR A 53 -2.27 -10.74 2.66
CA THR A 53 -2.73 -9.52 3.37
C THR A 53 -4.25 -9.42 3.50
N MET A 54 -5.02 -10.12 2.67
CA MET A 54 -6.47 -10.23 2.82
C MET A 54 -6.88 -11.46 3.62
N GLN A 55 -6.15 -12.57 3.50
CA GLN A 55 -6.46 -13.83 4.17
C GLN A 55 -6.34 -13.71 5.68
N VAL A 56 -5.21 -13.21 6.19
CA VAL A 56 -4.95 -13.11 7.64
C VAL A 56 -6.04 -12.31 8.37
N PRO A 57 -6.45 -11.10 7.92
CA PRO A 57 -7.58 -10.40 8.51
C PRO A 57 -8.92 -11.12 8.36
N GLY A 58 -9.09 -11.95 7.33
CA GLY A 58 -10.26 -12.81 7.16
C GLY A 58 -10.35 -13.91 8.21
N GLU A 59 -9.22 -14.49 8.58
CA GLU A 59 -9.08 -15.50 9.64
C GLU A 59 -9.27 -14.86 11.04
N ASP A 60 -8.62 -13.72 11.29
CA ASP A 60 -8.71 -12.98 12.55
C ASP A 60 -10.06 -12.29 12.77
N GLY A 61 -10.89 -12.23 11.74
CA GLY A 61 -12.20 -11.64 11.84
C GLY A 61 -12.24 -10.11 11.77
N THR A 62 -11.22 -9.48 11.25
CA THR A 62 -11.22 -8.05 10.92
C THR A 62 -11.71 -7.79 9.50
N MET A 63 -11.70 -8.83 8.65
CA MET A 63 -12.37 -8.86 7.33
C MET A 63 -13.45 -9.96 7.29
N PRO A 64 -14.38 -9.91 6.30
CA PRO A 64 -15.37 -10.96 6.10
C PRO A 64 -14.73 -12.33 5.93
N LYS A 65 -15.38 -13.37 6.45
CA LYS A 65 -14.89 -14.76 6.41
C LYS A 65 -14.60 -15.27 5.00
N LEU A 66 -15.19 -14.65 3.97
CA LEU A 66 -14.93 -14.95 2.58
C LEU A 66 -13.44 -14.86 2.24
N PHE A 67 -12.74 -13.86 2.77
CA PHE A 67 -11.33 -13.62 2.50
C PHE A 67 -10.41 -14.63 3.19
N GLY A 68 -10.81 -15.16 4.35
CA GLY A 68 -10.06 -16.20 5.07
C GLY A 68 -10.27 -17.62 4.51
N ARG A 69 -11.08 -17.80 3.44
CA ARG A 69 -11.29 -19.11 2.85
C ARG A 69 -10.11 -19.54 1.98
N ILE A 70 -9.59 -20.71 2.25
CA ILE A 70 -8.56 -21.37 1.42
C ILE A 70 -9.19 -22.47 0.58
N ASN A 71 -8.59 -22.74 -0.58
CA ASN A 71 -8.99 -23.86 -1.44
C ASN A 71 -8.28 -25.15 -1.04
N LYS A 72 -8.55 -26.26 -1.76
CA LYS A 72 -7.91 -27.57 -1.54
C LYS A 72 -6.37 -27.57 -1.74
N HIS A 73 -5.80 -26.52 -2.29
CA HIS A 73 -4.37 -26.31 -2.51
C HIS A 73 -3.78 -25.27 -1.54
N GLU A 74 -4.48 -25.01 -0.43
CA GLU A 74 -4.07 -24.05 0.61
C GLU A 74 -3.90 -22.60 0.12
N ALA A 75 -4.47 -22.25 -1.04
CA ALA A 75 -4.41 -20.91 -1.59
C ALA A 75 -5.69 -20.09 -1.23
N PRO A 76 -5.56 -18.80 -0.88
CA PRO A 76 -6.68 -17.91 -0.56
C PRO A 76 -7.42 -17.48 -1.84
N ALA A 77 -8.07 -18.41 -2.51
CA ALA A 77 -8.65 -18.21 -3.82
C ALA A 77 -9.63 -17.02 -3.90
N PRO A 78 -10.55 -16.79 -2.94
CA PRO A 78 -11.44 -15.62 -3.01
C PRO A 78 -10.68 -14.28 -2.93
N ALA A 79 -9.67 -14.19 -2.08
CA ALA A 79 -8.82 -12.99 -1.96
C ALA A 79 -8.07 -12.71 -3.27
N LEU A 80 -7.47 -13.75 -3.87
CA LEU A 80 -6.77 -13.66 -5.15
C LEU A 80 -7.69 -13.25 -6.31
N TRP A 81 -8.90 -13.80 -6.38
CA TRP A 81 -9.87 -13.42 -7.42
C TRP A 81 -10.31 -11.97 -7.29
N ILE A 82 -10.62 -11.49 -6.06
CA ILE A 82 -11.02 -10.11 -5.82
C ILE A 82 -9.88 -9.15 -6.17
N THR A 83 -8.65 -9.46 -5.73
CA THR A 83 -7.46 -8.67 -6.08
C THR A 83 -7.26 -8.61 -7.60
N ASN A 84 -7.40 -9.73 -8.29
CA ASN A 84 -7.26 -9.76 -9.75
C ASN A 84 -8.34 -8.93 -10.45
N ILE A 85 -9.60 -9.02 -10.02
CA ILE A 85 -10.69 -8.22 -10.58
C ILE A 85 -10.41 -6.72 -10.41
N VAL A 86 -10.00 -6.28 -9.21
CA VAL A 86 -9.64 -4.89 -8.94
C VAL A 86 -8.45 -4.46 -9.81
N SER A 87 -7.43 -5.29 -9.96
CA SER A 87 -6.28 -5.01 -10.83
C SER A 87 -6.69 -4.86 -12.29
N GLN A 88 -7.61 -5.70 -12.79
CA GLN A 88 -8.14 -5.56 -14.16
C GLN A 88 -8.91 -4.26 -14.34
N ILE A 89 -9.73 -3.84 -13.38
CA ILE A 89 -10.42 -2.54 -13.41
C ILE A 89 -9.40 -1.41 -13.48
N CYS A 90 -8.35 -1.44 -12.65
CA CYS A 90 -7.27 -0.44 -12.69
C CYS A 90 -6.58 -0.41 -14.06
N LEU A 91 -6.27 -1.57 -14.65
CA LEU A 91 -5.67 -1.65 -15.98
C LEU A 91 -6.58 -1.04 -17.07
N VAL A 92 -7.88 -1.33 -17.04
CA VAL A 92 -8.84 -0.71 -17.96
C VAL A 92 -8.86 0.80 -17.80
N MET A 93 -8.80 1.31 -16.57
CA MET A 93 -8.74 2.75 -16.31
C MET A 93 -7.47 3.40 -16.89
N THR A 94 -6.32 2.71 -16.87
CA THR A 94 -5.08 3.25 -17.49
C THR A 94 -5.18 3.38 -19.02
N VAL A 95 -6.02 2.57 -19.65
CA VAL A 95 -6.28 2.66 -21.11
C VAL A 95 -7.25 3.79 -21.44
N LEU A 96 -8.21 4.05 -20.57
CA LEU A 96 -9.28 5.03 -20.80
C LEU A 96 -8.90 6.47 -20.42
N TRP A 97 -7.90 6.64 -19.57
CA TRP A 97 -7.52 7.95 -19.05
C TRP A 97 -5.99 8.11 -19.00
N ASP A 98 -5.47 9.06 -19.79
CA ASP A 98 -4.07 9.46 -19.76
C ASP A 98 -3.72 10.02 -18.38
N GLY A 99 -2.67 9.48 -17.74
CA GLY A 99 -2.27 9.85 -16.37
C GLY A 99 -2.86 8.98 -15.25
N ALA A 100 -3.82 8.09 -15.55
CA ALA A 100 -4.38 7.18 -14.54
C ALA A 100 -3.32 6.33 -13.83
N TYR A 101 -2.30 5.89 -14.54
CA TYR A 101 -1.18 5.14 -13.96
C TYR A 101 -0.47 5.94 -12.86
N LEU A 102 -0.10 7.20 -13.16
CA LEU A 102 0.61 8.05 -12.20
C LEU A 102 -0.29 8.40 -10.99
N ALA A 103 -1.55 8.72 -11.25
CA ALA A 103 -2.53 8.99 -10.20
C ALA A 103 -2.72 7.77 -9.28
N MET A 104 -2.89 6.57 -9.84
CA MET A 104 -3.03 5.33 -9.04
C MET A 104 -1.73 4.99 -8.30
N ALA A 105 -0.57 5.17 -8.89
CA ALA A 105 0.72 4.93 -8.24
C ALA A 105 0.93 5.87 -7.05
N THR A 106 0.64 7.17 -7.22
CA THR A 106 0.71 8.17 -6.14
C THR A 106 -0.25 7.84 -5.01
N LEU A 107 -1.49 7.46 -5.36
CA LEU A 107 -2.51 7.10 -4.39
C LEU A 107 -2.16 5.82 -3.64
N ALA A 108 -1.65 4.80 -4.31
CA ALA A 108 -1.16 3.58 -3.68
C ALA A 108 0.00 3.86 -2.71
N ALA A 109 0.94 4.73 -3.10
CA ALA A 109 2.01 5.17 -2.22
C ALA A 109 1.48 5.88 -0.97
N ALA A 110 0.49 6.77 -1.10
CA ALA A 110 -0.13 7.45 0.05
C ALA A 110 -0.87 6.48 0.98
N LEU A 111 -1.61 5.52 0.41
CA LEU A 111 -2.35 4.51 1.17
C LEU A 111 -1.44 3.62 2.04
N ILE A 112 -0.27 3.25 1.56
CA ILE A 112 0.63 2.34 2.30
C ILE A 112 1.33 3.03 3.48
N LEU A 113 1.44 4.37 3.50
CA LEU A 113 2.14 5.11 4.56
C LEU A 113 1.49 4.94 5.92
N VAL A 114 0.16 4.96 5.99
CA VAL A 114 -0.58 4.85 7.26
C VAL A 114 -0.40 3.47 7.91
N PRO A 115 -0.59 2.33 7.21
CA PRO A 115 -0.27 1.02 7.76
C PRO A 115 1.19 0.87 8.21
N TYR A 116 2.14 1.40 7.47
CA TYR A 116 3.56 1.35 7.84
C TYR A 116 3.85 2.14 9.11
N LEU A 117 3.31 3.35 9.24
CA LEU A 117 3.41 4.12 10.47
C LEU A 117 2.79 3.38 11.66
N LEU A 118 1.59 2.81 11.48
CA LEU A 118 0.92 2.06 12.54
C LEU A 118 1.69 0.80 12.94
N SER A 119 2.30 0.09 11.99
CA SER A 119 3.15 -1.07 12.26
C SER A 119 4.41 -0.69 13.05
N ALA A 120 5.07 0.41 12.68
CA ALA A 120 6.22 0.94 13.41
C ALA A 120 5.85 1.40 14.83
N ALA A 121 4.72 2.11 14.97
CA ALA A 121 4.20 2.55 16.27
C ALA A 121 3.78 1.35 17.16
N PHE A 122 3.23 0.30 16.56
CA PHE A 122 2.92 -0.94 17.27
C PHE A 122 4.18 -1.65 17.75
N ALA A 123 5.21 -1.77 16.92
CA ALA A 123 6.50 -2.30 17.33
C ALA A 123 7.10 -1.51 18.49
N LEU A 124 7.05 -0.18 18.45
CA LEU A 124 7.50 0.69 19.54
C LEU A 124 6.70 0.43 20.83
N LYS A 125 5.37 0.30 20.74
CA LYS A 125 4.51 -0.04 21.86
C LYS A 125 4.88 -1.39 22.49
N MET A 126 5.15 -2.42 21.67
CA MET A 126 5.57 -3.75 22.15
C MET A 126 6.88 -3.68 22.94
N VAL A 127 7.85 -2.94 22.43
CA VAL A 127 9.15 -2.73 23.11
C VAL A 127 9.01 -1.97 24.42
N ILE A 128 8.18 -0.89 24.43
CA ILE A 128 7.93 -0.10 25.67
C ILE A 128 7.29 -0.98 26.74
N LYS A 129 6.25 -1.75 26.38
CA LYS A 129 5.56 -2.64 27.31
C LYS A 129 6.40 -3.83 27.75
N GLY A 130 7.32 -4.30 26.89
CA GLY A 130 8.20 -5.43 27.19
C GLY A 130 7.55 -6.80 27.08
N GLU A 131 6.32 -6.88 26.53
CA GLU A 131 5.50 -8.10 26.48
C GLU A 131 6.20 -9.27 25.72
N THR A 132 7.13 -8.97 24.81
CA THR A 132 7.85 -9.98 24.01
C THR A 132 9.27 -10.26 24.53
N TYR A 133 9.72 -9.56 25.57
CA TYR A 133 11.11 -9.56 26.02
C TYR A 133 11.32 -10.19 27.40
N GLU A 134 10.34 -10.96 27.91
CA GLU A 134 10.39 -11.57 29.26
C GLU A 134 11.60 -12.47 29.45
N ASN A 135 12.02 -13.19 28.40
CA ASN A 135 13.17 -14.12 28.41
C ASN A 135 14.33 -13.71 27.51
N GLY A 136 14.29 -12.50 26.94
CA GLY A 136 15.28 -12.02 25.97
C GLY A 136 16.38 -11.15 26.59
N PRO A 137 17.57 -11.06 25.95
CA PRO A 137 18.65 -10.20 26.44
C PRO A 137 18.24 -8.72 26.34
N ARG A 138 18.57 -7.96 27.39
CA ARG A 138 18.27 -6.51 27.47
C ARG A 138 18.83 -5.71 26.29
N SER A 139 19.95 -6.14 25.73
CA SER A 139 20.58 -5.52 24.56
C SER A 139 19.70 -5.59 23.31
N GLN A 140 18.99 -6.69 23.12
CA GLN A 140 18.03 -6.84 22.02
C GLN A 140 16.87 -5.86 22.16
N ARG A 141 16.28 -5.76 23.36
CA ARG A 141 15.22 -4.80 23.64
C ARG A 141 15.62 -3.36 23.38
N VAL A 142 16.86 -2.97 23.77
CA VAL A 142 17.38 -1.61 23.52
C VAL A 142 17.55 -1.36 22.02
N ARG A 143 18.13 -2.32 21.30
CA ARG A 143 18.30 -2.21 19.84
C ARG A 143 16.95 -2.06 19.14
N ASP A 144 15.99 -2.90 19.48
CA ASP A 144 14.66 -2.89 18.88
C ASP A 144 13.89 -1.61 19.25
N ALA A 145 14.12 -1.05 20.46
CA ALA A 145 13.60 0.26 20.85
C ALA A 145 14.12 1.39 19.96
N VAL A 146 15.41 1.42 19.70
CA VAL A 146 16.03 2.43 18.83
C VAL A 146 15.48 2.32 17.41
N VAL A 147 15.46 1.10 16.85
CA VAL A 147 14.94 0.85 15.50
C VAL A 147 13.46 1.25 15.39
N ALA A 148 12.61 0.81 16.32
CA ALA A 148 11.19 1.14 16.32
C ALA A 148 10.93 2.63 16.50
N THR A 149 11.74 3.33 17.30
CA THR A 149 11.64 4.79 17.48
C THR A 149 11.99 5.50 16.19
N ILE A 150 13.12 5.17 15.56
CA ILE A 150 13.55 5.76 14.28
C ILE A 150 12.50 5.48 13.19
N ALA A 151 12.01 4.25 13.10
CA ALA A 151 10.99 3.86 12.12
C ALA A 151 9.68 4.65 12.32
N THR A 152 9.26 4.86 13.58
CA THR A 152 8.05 5.63 13.89
C THR A 152 8.22 7.11 13.53
N LEU A 153 9.34 7.72 13.90
CA LEU A 153 9.64 9.12 13.55
C LEU A 153 9.73 9.32 12.04
N TYR A 154 10.40 8.40 11.35
CA TYR A 154 10.47 8.40 9.89
C TYR A 154 9.10 8.23 9.24
N GLY A 155 8.26 7.32 9.77
CA GLY A 155 6.89 7.13 9.31
C GLY A 155 6.03 8.39 9.47
N ILE A 156 6.14 9.11 10.60
CA ILE A 156 5.47 10.39 10.82
C ILE A 156 5.94 11.42 9.77
N TRP A 157 7.26 11.51 9.57
CA TRP A 157 7.84 12.41 8.57
C TRP A 157 7.33 12.10 7.16
N LEU A 158 7.27 10.82 6.77
CA LEU A 158 6.73 10.41 5.47
C LEU A 158 5.26 10.79 5.28
N VAL A 159 4.43 10.59 6.31
CA VAL A 159 3.01 10.99 6.27
C VAL A 159 2.87 12.50 6.10
N VAL A 160 3.68 13.30 6.79
CA VAL A 160 3.70 14.77 6.62
C VAL A 160 4.22 15.15 5.23
N ALA A 161 5.27 14.48 4.76
CA ALA A 161 5.87 14.74 3.45
C ALA A 161 4.96 14.36 2.26
N ALA A 162 4.05 13.40 2.44
CA ALA A 162 3.06 13.02 1.42
C ALA A 162 2.10 14.18 1.08
N GLY A 163 1.93 15.14 2.00
CA GLY A 163 1.07 16.29 1.81
C GLY A 163 -0.40 16.03 2.12
N ALA A 164 -1.13 17.12 2.32
CA ALA A 164 -2.54 17.08 2.72
C ALA A 164 -3.43 16.44 1.63
N ASP A 165 -3.14 16.71 0.37
CA ASP A 165 -3.93 16.26 -0.77
C ASP A 165 -3.92 14.72 -0.88
N ALA A 166 -2.72 14.12 -0.80
CA ALA A 166 -2.58 12.67 -0.83
C ALA A 166 -3.26 12.00 0.37
N LEU A 167 -3.18 12.60 1.56
CA LEU A 167 -3.84 12.09 2.76
C LEU A 167 -5.36 12.23 2.70
N MET A 168 -5.88 13.30 2.11
CA MET A 168 -7.33 13.46 1.89
C MET A 168 -7.87 12.40 0.92
N LEU A 169 -7.16 12.13 -0.17
CA LEU A 169 -7.52 11.08 -1.12
C LEU A 169 -7.42 9.67 -0.48
N ALA A 170 -6.38 9.43 0.32
CA ALA A 170 -6.24 8.20 1.07
C ALA A 170 -7.40 7.99 2.06
N ALA A 171 -7.81 9.03 2.80
CA ALA A 171 -8.93 8.96 3.73
C ALA A 171 -10.25 8.62 3.02
N LEU A 172 -10.48 9.18 1.83
CA LEU A 172 -11.64 8.87 1.00
C LEU A 172 -11.70 7.38 0.62
N LEU A 173 -10.56 6.75 0.33
CA LEU A 173 -10.47 5.33 0.03
C LEU A 173 -10.51 4.42 1.27
N TYR A 174 -10.10 4.90 2.44
CA TYR A 174 -10.25 4.15 3.69
C TYR A 174 -11.71 4.08 4.17
N LEU A 175 -12.55 5.05 3.81
CA LEU A 175 -13.95 5.09 4.24
C LEU A 175 -14.76 3.85 3.80
N PRO A 176 -14.70 3.36 2.55
CA PRO A 176 -15.30 2.09 2.14
C PRO A 176 -14.78 0.89 2.94
N GLY A 177 -13.53 0.92 3.38
CA GLY A 177 -12.95 -0.10 4.25
C GLY A 177 -13.69 -0.24 5.58
N ALA A 178 -14.22 0.86 6.12
CA ALA A 178 -15.05 0.82 7.32
C ALA A 178 -16.35 0.04 7.10
N ALA A 179 -16.97 0.12 5.92
CA ALA A 179 -18.16 -0.67 5.58
C ALA A 179 -17.83 -2.17 5.53
N VAL A 180 -16.68 -2.54 4.96
CA VAL A 180 -16.19 -3.93 4.95
C VAL A 180 -15.94 -4.43 6.37
N PHE A 181 -15.35 -3.59 7.23
CA PHE A 181 -15.14 -3.93 8.64
C PHE A 181 -16.47 -4.15 9.39
N VAL A 182 -17.47 -3.28 9.17
CA VAL A 182 -18.81 -3.47 9.75
C VAL A 182 -19.43 -4.77 9.27
N TRP A 183 -19.31 -5.09 8.00
CA TRP A 183 -19.77 -6.37 7.46
C TRP A 183 -19.10 -7.54 8.16
N ALA A 184 -17.78 -7.54 8.29
CA ALA A 184 -17.03 -8.58 9.01
C ALA A 184 -17.51 -8.77 10.45
N LYS A 185 -17.67 -7.67 11.19
CA LYS A 185 -18.13 -7.71 12.60
C LYS A 185 -19.57 -8.20 12.75
N ARG A 186 -20.45 -7.86 11.80
CA ARG A 186 -21.83 -8.39 11.77
C ARG A 186 -21.86 -9.89 11.46
N GLU A 187 -21.05 -10.35 10.53
CA GLU A 187 -20.93 -11.78 10.20
C GLU A 187 -20.45 -12.62 11.38
N GLN A 188 -19.59 -12.05 12.22
CA GLN A 188 -19.08 -12.69 13.43
C GLN A 188 -19.98 -12.55 14.65
N ARG A 189 -21.13 -11.88 14.51
CA ARG A 189 -22.06 -11.59 15.62
C ARG A 189 -21.37 -10.91 16.81
N ALA A 190 -20.41 -10.01 16.54
CA ALA A 190 -19.69 -9.29 17.58
C ALA A 190 -20.63 -8.46 18.43
N LYS A 191 -20.53 -8.56 19.76
CA LYS A 191 -21.37 -7.79 20.72
C LYS A 191 -21.18 -6.28 20.57
N ARG A 192 -20.00 -5.83 20.13
CA ARG A 192 -19.68 -4.42 19.83
C ARG A 192 -18.96 -4.35 18.49
N ILE A 193 -19.46 -3.53 17.59
CA ILE A 193 -18.86 -3.34 16.26
C ILE A 193 -17.62 -2.45 16.37
N PHE A 194 -17.73 -1.36 17.12
CA PHE A 194 -16.65 -0.39 17.33
C PHE A 194 -16.36 -0.18 18.80
N LYS A 195 -15.09 -0.05 19.14
CA LYS A 195 -14.64 0.48 20.42
C LYS A 195 -14.72 2.01 20.40
N PRO A 196 -14.80 2.70 21.56
CA PRO A 196 -14.96 4.17 21.61
C PRO A 196 -13.91 4.94 20.80
N TYR A 197 -12.65 4.50 20.85
CA TYR A 197 -11.57 5.14 20.10
C TYR A 197 -11.67 4.89 18.58
N GLU A 198 -12.22 3.73 18.15
CA GLU A 198 -12.44 3.41 16.74
C GLU A 198 -13.54 4.30 16.14
N ILE A 199 -14.55 4.64 16.91
CA ILE A 199 -15.58 5.61 16.52
C ILE A 199 -14.94 6.98 16.28
N GLY A 200 -14.04 7.42 17.17
CA GLY A 200 -13.30 8.68 16.97
C GLY A 200 -12.49 8.70 15.68
N VAL A 201 -11.79 7.61 15.38
CA VAL A 201 -11.05 7.47 14.10
C VAL A 201 -11.99 7.47 12.90
N LEU A 202 -13.12 6.77 12.97
CA LEU A 202 -14.10 6.74 11.88
C LEU A 202 -14.72 8.12 11.62
N VAL A 203 -15.06 8.86 12.68
CA VAL A 203 -15.59 10.24 12.56
C VAL A 203 -14.52 11.15 11.93
N LEU A 204 -13.27 11.05 12.36
CA LEU A 204 -12.17 11.82 11.77
C LEU A 204 -11.99 11.49 10.29
N LEU A 205 -11.98 10.21 9.92
CA LEU A 205 -11.90 9.77 8.52
C LEU A 205 -13.08 10.30 7.70
N ALA A 206 -14.30 10.25 8.25
CA ALA A 206 -15.48 10.76 7.57
C ALA A 206 -15.39 12.28 7.35
N LEU A 207 -14.94 13.03 8.34
CA LEU A 207 -14.75 14.49 8.22
C LEU A 207 -13.69 14.83 7.15
N ILE A 208 -12.53 14.15 7.18
CA ILE A 208 -11.48 14.36 6.16
C ILE A 208 -12.01 13.99 4.77
N SER A 209 -12.77 12.91 4.64
CA SER A 209 -13.36 12.49 3.36
C SER A 209 -14.39 13.51 2.83
N VAL A 210 -15.19 14.12 3.70
CA VAL A 210 -16.12 15.20 3.31
C VAL A 210 -15.34 16.41 2.81
N VAL A 211 -14.28 16.83 3.51
CA VAL A 211 -13.40 17.91 3.08
C VAL A 211 -12.74 17.59 1.74
N ALA A 212 -12.29 16.34 1.54
CA ALA A 212 -11.72 15.87 0.28
C ALA A 212 -12.72 15.98 -0.87
N ILE A 213 -13.96 15.53 -0.69
CA ILE A 213 -15.03 15.64 -1.70
C ILE A 213 -15.31 17.11 -2.05
N ILE A 214 -15.43 17.98 -1.04
CA ILE A 214 -15.65 19.43 -1.26
C ILE A 214 -14.47 20.01 -2.04
N SER A 215 -13.23 19.64 -1.70
CA SER A 215 -12.02 20.13 -2.37
C SER A 215 -11.94 19.68 -3.83
N ILE A 216 -12.38 18.45 -4.14
CA ILE A 216 -12.49 17.95 -5.52
C ILE A 216 -13.56 18.72 -6.28
N VAL A 217 -14.76 18.88 -5.72
CA VAL A 217 -15.87 19.57 -6.38
C VAL A 217 -15.56 21.07 -6.61
N THR A 218 -14.83 21.69 -5.71
CA THR A 218 -14.40 23.11 -5.85
C THR A 218 -13.16 23.28 -6.72
N GLY A 219 -12.59 22.22 -7.28
CA GLY A 219 -11.41 22.26 -8.14
C GLY A 219 -10.11 22.63 -7.41
N ARG A 220 -10.11 22.62 -6.08
CA ARG A 220 -8.92 22.88 -5.27
C ARG A 220 -7.97 21.68 -5.21
N LEU A 221 -8.50 20.50 -5.39
CA LEU A 221 -7.78 19.23 -5.38
C LEU A 221 -7.91 18.59 -6.76
N SER A 222 -6.81 18.53 -7.51
CA SER A 222 -6.76 17.83 -8.79
C SER A 222 -6.37 16.38 -8.58
N LEU A 223 -6.97 15.49 -9.37
CA LEU A 223 -6.60 14.06 -9.39
C LEU A 223 -5.40 13.79 -10.32
N THR A 224 -4.79 14.87 -10.83
CA THR A 224 -3.62 14.83 -11.74
C THR A 224 -2.43 15.52 -11.12
#